data_0d19b3d593413829de880d62f5b0b6c3
#
_entry.id   0d19b3d593413829de880d62f5b0b6c3
#
_cell.length_a   1.000
_cell.length_b   1.000
_cell.length_c   1.000
_cell.angle_alpha   90.00
_cell.angle_beta   90.00
_cell.angle_gamma   90.00
#
_symmetry.space_group_name_H-M   'P 1'
#
loop_
_entity.id
_entity.type
_entity.pdbx_description
1 polymer ?
#
loop_
_entity_poly.entity_id
_entity_poly.type
_entity_poly.pdbx_seq_one_letter_code
_entity_poly.pdbx_strand_id
1 'polypeptide(L)'
;MQMKSFSYKSSDGTELWCNRWFPDEDQQIKGIVVLQHGLKEHSLRYDRIGTILAENGYVVHGFDLRGHGRTAEINVMNNKSIWGKIADSNGDIVLINDLYDMIQELKKDFSDKKIYLLSHSFGSFITQRYLELYGDNINGAILLGTTGPNKPLVVSGKIFANIIKLFNGKN
;
A
#
# COMPACT_ATOMS: atom_id res chain seq x y z
N MET A 1 21.89 -8.93 -0.59
CA MET A 1 20.45 -8.51 -0.41
C MET A 1 19.78 -9.36 0.67
N GLN A 2 19.01 -8.78 1.56
CA GLN A 2 18.27 -9.45 2.62
C GLN A 2 16.80 -9.01 2.55
N MET A 3 15.84 -9.93 2.71
CA MET A 3 14.43 -9.62 2.88
C MET A 3 13.97 -9.94 4.31
N LYS A 4 13.18 -9.05 4.91
CA LYS A 4 12.53 -9.26 6.21
C LYS A 4 11.03 -9.08 6.07
N SER A 5 10.26 -9.97 6.70
CA SER A 5 8.80 -9.84 6.82
C SER A 5 8.43 -9.64 8.29
N PHE A 6 7.48 -8.75 8.55
CA PHE A 6 7.06 -8.42 9.91
C PHE A 6 5.64 -7.84 9.92
N SER A 7 5.01 -7.86 11.09
CA SER A 7 3.74 -7.17 11.33
C SER A 7 4.00 -5.75 11.83
N TYR A 8 3.27 -4.78 11.29
CA TYR A 8 3.24 -3.39 11.74
C TYR A 8 1.84 -3.07 12.24
N LYS A 9 1.74 -2.42 13.39
CA LYS A 9 0.47 -1.98 13.94
C LYS A 9 0.20 -0.54 13.56
N SER A 10 -0.82 -0.32 12.71
CA SER A 10 -1.24 1.01 12.28
C SER A 10 -1.82 1.85 13.43
N SER A 11 -2.03 3.13 13.21
CA SER A 11 -2.53 4.08 14.22
C SER A 11 -3.89 3.70 14.80
N ASP A 12 -4.73 2.98 14.06
CA ASP A 12 -6.03 2.47 14.53
C ASP A 12 -5.93 1.06 15.17
N GLY A 13 -4.73 0.50 15.25
CA GLY A 13 -4.46 -0.79 15.87
C GLY A 13 -4.60 -1.99 14.94
N THR A 14 -4.88 -1.79 13.65
CA THR A 14 -4.90 -2.87 12.65
C THR A 14 -3.49 -3.37 12.38
N GLU A 15 -3.32 -4.68 12.30
CA GLU A 15 -2.03 -5.28 11.95
C GLU A 15 -1.88 -5.37 10.42
N LEU A 16 -0.85 -4.71 9.90
CA LEU A 16 -0.47 -4.74 8.50
C LEU A 16 0.77 -5.61 8.32
N TRP A 17 0.73 -6.55 7.38
CA TRP A 17 1.87 -7.37 7.04
C TRP A 17 2.78 -6.64 6.08
N CYS A 18 4.08 -6.53 6.43
CA CYS A 18 5.09 -5.81 5.69
C CYS A 18 6.18 -6.74 5.19
N ASN A 19 6.69 -6.45 4.00
CA ASN A 19 7.90 -7.05 3.44
C ASN A 19 8.89 -5.93 3.13
N ARG A 20 10.15 -6.07 3.58
CA ARG A 20 11.19 -5.08 3.38
C ARG A 20 12.43 -5.75 2.80
N TRP A 21 12.88 -5.28 1.65
CA TRP A 21 14.10 -5.71 0.97
C TRP A 21 15.19 -4.69 1.24
N PHE A 22 16.36 -5.19 1.62
CA PHE A 22 17.50 -4.36 1.94
C PHE A 22 18.64 -4.63 0.95
N PRO A 23 19.43 -3.60 0.60
CA PRO A 23 20.72 -3.80 -0.08
C PRO A 23 21.67 -4.64 0.77
N ASP A 24 22.80 -5.06 0.22
CA ASP A 24 23.86 -5.68 0.99
C ASP A 24 24.45 -4.71 2.02
N GLU A 25 24.96 -5.22 3.13
CA GLU A 25 25.37 -4.41 4.29
C GLU A 25 26.52 -3.42 3.97
N ASP A 26 27.36 -3.75 2.99
CA ASP A 26 28.45 -2.90 2.50
C ASP A 26 27.99 -1.86 1.46
N GLN A 27 26.75 -1.92 1.01
CA GLN A 27 26.20 -1.05 0.00
C GLN A 27 25.55 0.20 0.59
N GLN A 28 25.91 1.38 0.07
CA GLN A 28 25.28 2.62 0.46
C GLN A 28 23.82 2.68 0.06
N ILE A 29 22.93 2.98 1.00
CA ILE A 29 21.50 3.19 0.73
C ILE A 29 21.32 4.52 -0.04
N LYS A 30 20.83 4.41 -1.28
CA LYS A 30 20.56 5.55 -2.18
C LYS A 30 19.22 6.23 -1.91
N GLY A 31 18.26 5.48 -1.39
CA GLY A 31 16.90 5.95 -1.11
C GLY A 31 15.98 4.80 -0.76
N ILE A 32 14.71 5.13 -0.56
CA ILE A 32 13.67 4.18 -0.18
C ILE A 32 12.58 4.18 -1.23
N VAL A 33 12.11 2.99 -1.60
CA VAL A 33 10.97 2.80 -2.48
C VAL A 33 9.84 2.16 -1.69
N VAL A 34 8.72 2.85 -1.52
CA VAL A 34 7.49 2.29 -0.96
C VAL A 34 6.64 1.74 -2.09
N LEU A 35 6.32 0.45 -2.00
CA LEU A 35 5.62 -0.31 -3.01
C LEU A 35 4.15 -0.48 -2.62
N GLN A 36 3.23 0.00 -3.47
CA GLN A 36 1.80 -0.07 -3.26
C GLN A 36 1.18 -1.01 -4.29
N HIS A 37 0.70 -2.17 -3.85
CA HIS A 37 0.13 -3.19 -4.73
C HIS A 37 -1.30 -2.89 -5.19
N GLY A 38 -1.77 -3.59 -6.23
CA GLY A 38 -3.10 -3.47 -6.80
C GLY A 38 -4.17 -4.28 -6.06
N LEU A 39 -5.42 -4.21 -6.56
CA LEU A 39 -6.54 -4.98 -6.03
C LEU A 39 -6.31 -6.48 -6.23
N LYS A 40 -6.68 -7.30 -5.24
CA LYS A 40 -6.49 -8.77 -5.24
C LYS A 40 -5.03 -9.22 -5.39
N GLU A 41 -4.10 -8.38 -4.99
CA GLU A 41 -2.67 -8.68 -4.95
C GLU A 41 -2.15 -8.64 -3.50
N HIS A 42 -0.86 -8.71 -3.34
CA HIS A 42 -0.13 -8.57 -2.08
C HIS A 42 1.29 -8.11 -2.36
N SER A 43 1.98 -7.55 -1.38
CA SER A 43 3.31 -6.95 -1.56
C SER A 43 4.37 -7.94 -2.04
N LEU A 44 4.33 -9.19 -1.60
CA LEU A 44 5.31 -10.21 -2.00
C LEU A 44 5.22 -10.60 -3.50
N ARG A 45 4.12 -10.28 -4.21
CA ARG A 45 4.04 -10.44 -5.66
C ARG A 45 5.12 -9.62 -6.39
N TYR A 46 5.62 -8.60 -5.75
CA TYR A 46 6.64 -7.69 -6.29
C TYR A 46 8.06 -8.04 -5.84
N ASP A 47 8.28 -9.26 -5.33
CA ASP A 47 9.57 -9.73 -4.84
C ASP A 47 10.71 -9.52 -5.85
N ARG A 48 10.46 -9.84 -7.13
CA ARG A 48 11.45 -9.63 -8.19
C ARG A 48 11.86 -8.15 -8.33
N ILE A 49 10.92 -7.23 -8.28
CA ILE A 49 11.20 -5.78 -8.37
C ILE A 49 11.87 -5.31 -7.09
N GLY A 50 11.40 -5.77 -5.93
CA GLY A 50 12.00 -5.51 -4.64
C GLY A 50 13.46 -5.93 -4.59
N THR A 51 13.76 -7.13 -5.05
CA THR A 51 15.13 -7.67 -5.15
C THR A 51 16.00 -6.82 -6.08
N ILE A 52 15.55 -6.54 -7.31
CA ILE A 52 16.33 -5.75 -8.27
C ILE A 52 16.65 -4.35 -7.71
N LEU A 53 15.69 -3.69 -7.09
CA LEU A 53 15.90 -2.37 -6.50
C LEU A 53 16.85 -2.42 -5.30
N ALA A 54 16.74 -3.47 -4.45
CA ALA A 54 17.62 -3.67 -3.32
C ALA A 54 19.07 -3.93 -3.78
N GLU A 55 19.29 -4.77 -4.78
CA GLU A 55 20.59 -5.00 -5.40
C GLU A 55 21.21 -3.72 -6.00
N ASN A 56 20.37 -2.73 -6.34
CA ASN A 56 20.80 -1.43 -6.83
C ASN A 56 20.89 -0.34 -5.75
N GLY A 57 20.84 -0.71 -4.47
CA GLY A 57 21.09 0.18 -3.33
C GLY A 57 19.83 0.90 -2.79
N TYR A 58 18.62 0.44 -3.10
CA TYR A 58 17.40 0.98 -2.52
C TYR A 58 16.85 0.06 -1.43
N VAL A 59 16.42 0.62 -0.32
CA VAL A 59 15.53 -0.11 0.59
C VAL A 59 14.14 -0.11 -0.04
N VAL A 60 13.55 -1.28 -0.21
CA VAL A 60 12.17 -1.40 -0.72
C VAL A 60 11.26 -1.84 0.41
N HIS A 61 10.17 -1.15 0.59
CA HIS A 61 9.16 -1.46 1.62
C HIS A 61 7.80 -1.62 0.98
N GLY A 62 7.23 -2.82 1.05
CA GLY A 62 5.87 -3.12 0.65
C GLY A 62 5.05 -3.59 1.84
N PHE A 63 3.78 -3.26 1.87
CA PHE A 63 2.84 -3.84 2.84
C PHE A 63 1.57 -4.32 2.14
N ASP A 64 0.94 -5.33 2.73
CA ASP A 64 -0.32 -5.84 2.22
C ASP A 64 -1.46 -4.94 2.69
N LEU A 65 -2.24 -4.43 1.74
CA LEU A 65 -3.42 -3.60 2.03
C LEU A 65 -4.43 -4.35 2.91
N ARG A 66 -5.21 -3.62 3.67
CA ARG A 66 -6.33 -4.19 4.43
C ARG A 66 -7.24 -5.02 3.52
N GLY A 67 -7.68 -6.15 4.01
CA GLY A 67 -8.47 -7.11 3.26
C GLY A 67 -7.68 -7.93 2.23
N HIS A 68 -6.36 -7.76 2.12
CA HIS A 68 -5.51 -8.42 1.13
C HIS A 68 -4.35 -9.17 1.80
N GLY A 69 -3.88 -10.21 1.11
CA GLY A 69 -2.69 -10.95 1.47
C GLY A 69 -2.64 -11.39 2.92
N ARG A 70 -1.46 -11.32 3.51
CA ARG A 70 -1.23 -11.73 4.90
C ARG A 70 -1.85 -10.77 5.93
N THR A 71 -2.04 -9.51 5.59
CA THR A 71 -2.81 -8.56 6.41
C THR A 71 -4.23 -9.06 6.62
N ALA A 72 -4.91 -9.52 5.56
CA ALA A 72 -6.25 -10.09 5.69
C ALA A 72 -6.22 -11.37 6.53
N GLU A 73 -5.28 -12.28 6.25
CA GLU A 73 -5.14 -13.55 6.97
C GLU A 73 -5.05 -13.33 8.49
N ILE A 74 -4.13 -12.49 8.93
CA ILE A 74 -3.91 -12.21 10.37
C ILE A 74 -5.16 -11.61 11.01
N ASN A 75 -5.79 -10.64 10.38
CA ASN A 75 -6.96 -9.97 10.95
C ASN A 75 -8.22 -10.85 10.92
N VAL A 76 -8.38 -11.73 9.95
CA VAL A 76 -9.45 -12.73 9.90
C VAL A 76 -9.25 -13.79 11.01
N MET A 77 -8.04 -14.32 11.14
CA MET A 77 -7.73 -15.31 12.20
C MET A 77 -7.96 -14.76 13.62
N ASN A 78 -7.75 -13.45 13.79
CA ASN A 78 -7.98 -12.75 15.07
C ASN A 78 -9.44 -12.25 15.23
N ASN A 79 -10.37 -12.62 14.34
CA ASN A 79 -11.77 -12.18 14.32
C ASN A 79 -11.94 -10.64 14.25
N LYS A 80 -10.97 -9.92 13.68
CA LYS A 80 -10.98 -8.47 13.57
C LYS A 80 -11.47 -7.97 12.21
N SER A 81 -11.54 -8.83 11.21
CA SER A 81 -11.94 -8.47 9.84
C SER A 81 -12.43 -9.70 9.06
N ILE A 82 -12.80 -9.48 7.82
CA ILE A 82 -13.09 -10.51 6.82
C ILE A 82 -12.28 -10.25 5.54
N TRP A 83 -12.08 -11.28 4.72
CA TRP A 83 -11.37 -11.14 3.45
C TRP A 83 -12.02 -10.08 2.55
N GLY A 84 -11.18 -9.25 1.93
CA GLY A 84 -11.61 -8.17 1.03
C GLY A 84 -12.14 -6.91 1.73
N LYS A 85 -12.33 -6.94 3.05
CA LYS A 85 -12.83 -5.79 3.80
C LYS A 85 -11.67 -4.83 4.12
N ILE A 86 -11.80 -3.60 3.68
CA ILE A 86 -10.84 -2.53 3.98
C ILE A 86 -11.20 -1.86 5.31
N ALA A 87 -12.45 -1.40 5.44
CA ALA A 87 -12.98 -0.75 6.65
C ALA A 87 -14.52 -0.80 6.64
N ASP A 88 -15.15 -0.47 7.76
CA ASP A 88 -16.61 -0.33 7.84
C ASP A 88 -17.12 0.95 7.14
N SER A 89 -16.30 2.00 7.15
CA SER A 89 -16.57 3.28 6.49
C SER A 89 -15.27 3.96 6.11
N ASN A 90 -15.33 4.91 5.18
CA ASN A 90 -14.18 5.74 4.77
C ASN A 90 -12.92 4.93 4.40
N GLY A 91 -13.10 3.81 3.70
CA GLY A 91 -12.01 2.90 3.37
C GLY A 91 -10.89 3.54 2.57
N ASP A 92 -11.18 4.54 1.75
CA ASP A 92 -10.20 5.35 1.03
C ASP A 92 -9.30 6.14 1.99
N ILE A 93 -9.88 6.82 2.97
CA ILE A 93 -9.14 7.57 3.99
C ILE A 93 -8.26 6.64 4.83
N VAL A 94 -8.80 5.47 5.20
CA VAL A 94 -8.06 4.47 5.98
C VAL A 94 -6.82 3.98 5.24
N LEU A 95 -6.93 3.67 3.94
CA LEU A 95 -5.79 3.23 3.12
C LEU A 95 -4.74 4.34 2.94
N ILE A 96 -5.17 5.59 2.83
CA ILE A 96 -4.28 6.73 2.74
C ILE A 96 -3.53 6.95 4.06
N ASN A 97 -4.21 6.79 5.19
CA ASN A 97 -3.60 6.89 6.51
C ASN A 97 -2.58 5.77 6.76
N ASP A 98 -2.88 4.53 6.35
CA ASP A 98 -1.92 3.43 6.42
C ASP A 98 -0.63 3.75 5.64
N LEU A 99 -0.77 4.29 4.44
CA LEU A 99 0.38 4.71 3.63
C LEU A 99 1.14 5.87 4.28
N TYR A 100 0.42 6.83 4.85
CA TYR A 100 1.02 7.96 5.57
C TYR A 100 1.82 7.48 6.79
N ASP A 101 1.22 6.65 7.64
CA ASP A 101 1.87 6.11 8.84
C ASP A 101 3.14 5.34 8.46
N MET A 102 3.07 4.52 7.42
CA MET A 102 4.20 3.75 6.91
C MET A 102 5.36 4.65 6.43
N ILE A 103 5.03 5.74 5.73
CA ILE A 103 6.02 6.71 5.28
C ILE A 103 6.64 7.47 6.47
N GLN A 104 5.84 7.82 7.50
CA GLN A 104 6.37 8.46 8.69
C GLN A 104 7.34 7.54 9.47
N GLU A 105 7.05 6.23 9.57
CA GLU A 105 7.96 5.26 10.17
C GLU A 105 9.27 5.15 9.35
N LEU A 106 9.17 5.08 8.03
CA LEU A 106 10.37 5.03 7.18
C LEU A 106 11.23 6.29 7.29
N LYS A 107 10.62 7.46 7.50
CA LYS A 107 11.35 8.70 7.77
C LYS A 107 12.10 8.69 9.11
N LYS A 108 11.59 7.99 10.12
CA LYS A 108 12.29 7.80 11.40
C LYS A 108 13.48 6.85 11.23
N ASP A 109 13.25 5.71 10.56
CA ASP A 109 14.28 4.69 10.33
C ASP A 109 15.42 5.21 9.41
N PHE A 110 15.09 6.11 8.46
CA PHE A 110 15.97 6.56 7.38
C PHE A 110 15.84 8.08 7.16
N SER A 111 16.11 8.87 8.18
CA SER A 111 15.83 10.31 8.23
C SER A 111 16.50 11.16 7.14
N ASP A 112 17.64 10.71 6.59
CA ASP A 112 18.45 11.38 5.57
C ASP A 112 18.17 10.87 4.14
N LYS A 113 17.26 9.90 3.96
CA LYS A 113 17.03 9.26 2.67
C LYS A 113 15.80 9.79 1.95
N LYS A 114 15.91 9.90 0.64
CA LYS A 114 14.78 10.22 -0.24
C LYS A 114 13.79 9.06 -0.30
N ILE A 115 12.51 9.37 -0.27
CA ILE A 115 11.42 8.38 -0.36
C ILE A 115 10.69 8.55 -1.69
N TYR A 116 10.48 7.43 -2.37
CA TYR A 116 9.75 7.33 -3.62
C TYR A 116 8.60 6.33 -3.49
N LEU A 117 7.50 6.57 -4.19
CA LEU A 117 6.40 5.61 -4.31
C LEU A 117 6.45 4.87 -5.64
N LEU A 118 6.23 3.57 -5.62
CA LEU A 118 6.01 2.73 -6.80
C LEU A 118 4.68 2.01 -6.64
N SER A 119 3.70 2.36 -7.47
CA SER A 119 2.32 1.95 -7.25
C SER A 119 1.72 1.35 -8.52
N HIS A 120 0.93 0.29 -8.36
CA HIS A 120 0.29 -0.41 -9.47
C HIS A 120 -1.23 -0.44 -9.31
N SER A 121 -1.96 -0.19 -10.42
CA SER A 121 -3.41 -0.35 -10.52
C SER A 121 -4.16 0.34 -9.36
N PHE A 122 -4.91 -0.40 -8.53
CA PHE A 122 -5.62 0.14 -7.37
C PHE A 122 -4.69 0.92 -6.41
N GLY A 123 -3.48 0.43 -6.17
CA GLY A 123 -2.46 1.14 -5.40
C GLY A 123 -2.11 2.51 -5.99
N SER A 124 -2.18 2.67 -7.32
CA SER A 124 -1.92 3.96 -7.96
C SER A 124 -3.00 5.00 -7.66
N PHE A 125 -4.26 4.59 -7.46
CA PHE A 125 -5.33 5.51 -7.06
C PHE A 125 -5.17 5.98 -5.61
N ILE A 126 -4.76 5.08 -4.71
CA ILE A 126 -4.40 5.42 -3.32
C ILE A 126 -3.26 6.45 -3.35
N THR A 127 -2.22 6.19 -4.16
CA THR A 127 -1.07 7.08 -4.29
C THR A 127 -1.46 8.43 -4.89
N GLN A 128 -2.33 8.50 -5.90
CA GLN A 128 -2.82 9.79 -6.42
C GLN A 128 -3.46 10.62 -5.31
N ARG A 129 -4.34 10.00 -4.51
CA ARG A 129 -4.98 10.71 -3.41
C ARG A 129 -4.02 11.08 -2.29
N TYR A 130 -3.04 10.22 -2.02
CA TYR A 130 -1.95 10.53 -1.09
C TYR A 130 -1.16 11.76 -1.55
N LEU A 131 -0.82 11.85 -2.84
CA LEU A 131 -0.09 12.98 -3.41
C LEU A 131 -0.85 14.31 -3.30
N GLU A 132 -2.16 14.28 -3.45
CA GLU A 132 -3.01 15.47 -3.26
C GLU A 132 -2.98 15.99 -1.82
N LEU A 133 -2.88 15.10 -0.83
CA LEU A 133 -2.96 15.45 0.60
C LEU A 133 -1.59 15.62 1.26
N TYR A 134 -0.61 14.83 0.85
CA TYR A 134 0.67 14.64 1.53
C TYR A 134 1.87 14.57 0.58
N GLY A 135 1.77 15.11 -0.63
CA GLY A 135 2.80 15.00 -1.66
C GLY A 135 4.18 15.50 -1.23
N ASP A 136 4.23 16.51 -0.36
CA ASP A 136 5.47 17.06 0.19
C ASP A 136 6.25 16.07 1.09
N ASN A 137 5.61 14.96 1.47
CA ASN A 137 6.25 13.93 2.28
C ASN A 137 7.17 12.99 1.52
N ILE A 138 7.17 13.03 0.18
CA ILE A 138 7.96 12.16 -0.68
C ILE A 138 8.70 12.93 -1.76
N ASN A 139 9.66 12.28 -2.41
CA ASN A 139 10.52 12.90 -3.42
C ASN A 139 10.11 12.56 -4.86
N GLY A 140 9.17 11.65 -5.05
CA GLY A 140 8.63 11.29 -6.36
C GLY A 140 7.78 10.04 -6.32
N ALA A 141 7.00 9.82 -7.39
CA ALA A 141 6.14 8.66 -7.52
C ALA A 141 6.11 8.14 -8.96
N ILE A 142 6.04 6.80 -9.09
CA ILE A 142 5.79 6.09 -10.34
C ILE A 142 4.44 5.39 -10.21
N LEU A 143 3.51 5.74 -11.09
CA LEU A 143 2.15 5.22 -11.12
C LEU A 143 1.97 4.33 -12.35
N LEU A 144 1.85 3.03 -12.14
CA LEU A 144 1.67 2.03 -13.21
C LEU A 144 0.21 1.60 -13.30
N GLY A 145 -0.30 1.47 -14.51
CA GLY A 145 -1.69 1.04 -14.73
C GLY A 145 -2.73 1.96 -14.11
N THR A 146 -2.40 3.25 -14.05
CA THR A 146 -3.27 4.30 -13.51
C THR A 146 -4.15 4.91 -14.61
N THR A 147 -5.21 5.61 -14.21
CA THR A 147 -6.01 6.44 -15.10
C THR A 147 -6.37 7.75 -14.42
N GLY A 148 -6.58 8.78 -15.22
CA GLY A 148 -7.15 10.04 -14.73
C GLY A 148 -8.65 9.90 -14.42
N PRO A 149 -9.27 10.94 -13.86
CA PRO A 149 -10.69 10.94 -13.52
C PRO A 149 -11.55 10.78 -14.77
N ASN A 150 -12.21 9.63 -14.90
CA ASN A 150 -13.17 9.35 -15.97
C ASN A 150 -14.59 9.43 -15.38
N LYS A 151 -15.20 10.62 -15.45
CA LYS A 151 -16.54 10.87 -14.87
C LYS A 151 -17.60 9.88 -15.31
N PRO A 152 -17.77 9.53 -16.61
CA PRO A 152 -18.74 8.52 -17.05
C PRO A 152 -18.50 7.15 -16.39
N LEU A 153 -17.25 6.68 -16.32
CA LEU A 153 -16.90 5.40 -15.72
C LEU A 153 -17.15 5.39 -14.20
N VAL A 154 -16.85 6.49 -13.51
CA VAL A 154 -17.11 6.64 -12.07
C VAL A 154 -18.61 6.63 -11.79
N VAL A 155 -19.42 7.33 -12.59
CA VAL A 155 -20.88 7.37 -12.43
C VAL A 155 -21.49 5.99 -12.68
N SER A 156 -21.12 5.32 -13.77
CA SER A 156 -21.63 3.96 -14.05
C SER A 156 -21.20 2.94 -12.98
N GLY A 157 -19.97 3.03 -12.50
CA GLY A 157 -19.49 2.19 -11.39
C GLY A 157 -20.27 2.40 -10.09
N LYS A 158 -20.60 3.65 -9.73
CA LYS A 158 -21.43 3.96 -8.57
C LYS A 158 -22.85 3.43 -8.70
N ILE A 159 -23.47 3.56 -9.89
CA ILE A 159 -24.80 3.02 -10.17
C ILE A 159 -24.79 1.50 -10.00
N PHE A 160 -23.81 0.82 -10.61
CA PHE A 160 -23.67 -0.63 -10.53
C PHE A 160 -23.44 -1.12 -9.08
N ALA A 161 -22.57 -0.45 -8.33
CA ALA A 161 -22.33 -0.76 -6.92
C ALA A 161 -23.60 -0.58 -6.06
N ASN A 162 -24.39 0.46 -6.31
CA ASN A 162 -25.66 0.67 -5.60
C ASN A 162 -26.70 -0.40 -5.94
N ILE A 163 -26.77 -0.86 -7.20
CA ILE A 163 -27.64 -1.95 -7.62
C ILE A 163 -27.23 -3.25 -6.89
N ILE A 164 -25.95 -3.60 -6.86
CA ILE A 164 -25.45 -4.77 -6.11
C ILE A 164 -25.82 -4.69 -4.63
N LYS A 165 -25.68 -3.51 -4.01
CA LYS A 165 -26.09 -3.29 -2.62
C LYS A 165 -27.56 -3.55 -2.36
N LEU A 166 -28.44 -3.21 -3.30
CA LEU A 166 -29.88 -3.46 -3.20
C LEU A 166 -30.21 -4.96 -3.20
N PHE A 167 -29.45 -5.78 -3.95
CA PHE A 167 -29.71 -7.21 -4.06
C PHE A 167 -28.99 -8.07 -3.01
N ASN A 168 -27.81 -7.64 -2.55
CA ASN A 168 -26.98 -8.45 -1.63
C ASN A 168 -27.05 -8.02 -0.16
N GLY A 169 -27.85 -6.98 0.17
CA GLY A 169 -27.90 -6.46 1.52
C GLY A 169 -26.59 -5.76 1.97
N LYS A 170 -26.59 -5.29 3.20
CA LYS A 170 -25.37 -4.77 3.85
C LYS A 170 -24.62 -5.94 4.47
N ASN A 171 -23.78 -6.61 3.72
CA ASN A 171 -22.74 -7.49 4.25
C ASN A 171 -21.38 -6.90 3.96
#